data_0717dcb267bbc6a29d05a5213f0d5e14
#
_entry.id   0717dcb267bbc6a29d05a5213f0d5e14
#
_cell.length_a   1.000
_cell.length_b   1.000
_cell.length_c   1.000
_cell.angle_alpha   90.00
_cell.angle_beta   90.00
_cell.angle_gamma   90.00
#
_symmetry.space_group_name_H-M   'P 1'
#
loop_
_entity.id
_entity.type
_entity.pdbx_description
1 polymer ?
#
loop_
_entity_poly.entity_id
_entity_poly.type
_entity_poly.pdbx_seq_one_letter_code
_entity_poly.pdbx_strand_id
1 'polypeptide(L)'
;TESIDPNAYWRKLKQRLKAEGNETVTNCHVLKMKAADGKMRLTDVADTEQLFRLIQSIPSPKAEPFKLWLAQIAAERLDAMQDPELTIDRALEQYMSLGYSENWINQRLKSIEIRKALTDEWKSRGLKEGVQFATLTDIISKAWSGNTTKEYKVLKGLKKENLRDNMTNTELILNMLAEASTKDISTATNPESFEENKKVAEQGGNVAKVAMTELESKTGKKVVTALNAKETFKQQIEEQKSKK
;
A
#
# COMPACT_ATOMS: atom_id res chain seq x y z
N THR A 1 -7.90 -15.92 27.20
CA THR A 1 -7.38 -16.36 28.54
C THR A 1 -8.25 -17.41 29.20
N GLU A 2 -9.48 -17.66 28.73
CA GLU A 2 -10.49 -18.56 29.35
C GLU A 2 -10.75 -18.23 30.83
N SER A 3 -10.64 -16.98 31.21
CA SER A 3 -10.96 -16.54 32.57
C SER A 3 -12.46 -16.67 32.81
N ILE A 4 -12.81 -17.21 33.99
CA ILE A 4 -14.22 -17.33 34.44
C ILE A 4 -14.84 -15.93 34.59
N ASP A 5 -14.03 -14.93 35.02
CA ASP A 5 -14.43 -13.52 35.08
C ASP A 5 -13.47 -12.68 34.23
N PRO A 6 -13.80 -12.40 32.95
CA PRO A 6 -12.97 -11.58 32.09
C PRO A 6 -12.76 -10.15 32.58
N ASN A 7 -13.77 -9.57 33.26
CA ASN A 7 -13.68 -8.20 33.77
C ASN A 7 -12.74 -8.09 34.97
N ALA A 8 -12.77 -9.05 35.88
CA ALA A 8 -11.84 -9.11 37.00
C ALA A 8 -10.42 -9.36 36.51
N TYR A 9 -10.23 -10.25 35.53
CA TYR A 9 -8.94 -10.50 34.90
C TYR A 9 -8.36 -9.23 34.26
N TRP A 10 -9.17 -8.51 33.49
CA TRP A 10 -8.77 -7.27 32.83
C TRP A 10 -8.35 -6.20 33.85
N ARG A 11 -9.10 -6.02 34.91
CA ARG A 11 -8.75 -5.08 35.99
C ARG A 11 -7.40 -5.42 36.63
N LYS A 12 -7.16 -6.70 36.98
CA LYS A 12 -5.90 -7.17 37.55
C LYS A 12 -4.73 -6.99 36.57
N LEU A 13 -4.93 -7.29 35.29
CA LEU A 13 -3.93 -7.11 34.26
C LEU A 13 -3.54 -5.62 34.13
N LYS A 14 -4.51 -4.72 34.08
CA LYS A 14 -4.26 -3.27 34.06
C LYS A 14 -3.48 -2.80 35.30
N GLN A 15 -3.85 -3.27 36.49
CA GLN A 15 -3.13 -2.91 37.72
C GLN A 15 -1.67 -3.35 37.70
N ARG A 16 -1.40 -4.57 37.26
CA ARG A 16 -0.04 -5.11 37.13
C ARG A 16 0.78 -4.32 36.14
N LEU A 17 0.27 -4.10 34.95
CA LEU A 17 0.96 -3.35 33.90
C LEU A 17 1.27 -1.91 34.32
N LYS A 18 0.34 -1.28 35.04
CA LYS A 18 0.58 0.05 35.62
C LYS A 18 1.68 0.01 36.69
N ALA A 19 1.71 -1.00 37.54
CA ALA A 19 2.76 -1.17 38.54
C ALA A 19 4.14 -1.44 37.93
N GLU A 20 4.19 -2.08 36.75
CA GLU A 20 5.39 -2.33 35.95
C GLU A 20 5.86 -1.07 35.17
N GLY A 21 5.20 0.09 35.33
CA GLY A 21 5.52 1.31 34.61
C GLY A 21 5.13 1.27 33.13
N ASN A 22 4.25 0.36 32.76
CA ASN A 22 3.78 0.21 31.37
C ASN A 22 2.69 1.23 31.05
N GLU A 23 3.05 2.33 30.40
CA GLU A 23 2.13 3.41 30.01
C GLU A 23 1.14 3.00 28.92
N THR A 24 1.40 1.92 28.18
CA THR A 24 0.54 1.44 27.09
C THR A 24 -0.91 1.22 27.54
N VAL A 25 -1.09 0.75 28.78
CA VAL A 25 -2.42 0.48 29.36
C VAL A 25 -3.07 1.74 29.89
N THR A 26 -2.27 2.72 30.33
CA THR A 26 -2.75 4.01 30.85
C THR A 26 -3.29 4.89 29.70
N ASN A 27 -2.77 4.69 28.49
CA ASN A 27 -3.14 5.42 27.27
C ASN A 27 -4.22 4.74 26.45
N CYS A 28 -4.81 3.60 26.90
CA CYS A 28 -5.97 3.03 26.24
C CYS A 28 -7.14 4.01 26.30
N HIS A 29 -7.67 4.35 25.12
CA HIS A 29 -8.83 5.23 25.04
C HIS A 29 -10.11 4.48 25.41
N VAL A 30 -11.07 5.20 25.98
CA VAL A 30 -12.40 4.67 26.28
C VAL A 30 -13.39 5.25 25.27
N LEU A 31 -14.00 4.39 24.46
CA LEU A 31 -14.99 4.79 23.48
C LEU A 31 -16.37 4.19 23.81
N LYS A 32 -17.44 4.93 23.45
CA LYS A 32 -18.80 4.35 23.46
C LYS A 32 -18.95 3.45 22.24
N MET A 33 -19.06 2.15 22.47
CA MET A 33 -19.24 1.15 21.42
C MET A 33 -20.57 0.39 21.60
N LYS A 34 -21.17 -0.01 20.49
CA LYS A 34 -22.39 -0.82 20.50
C LYS A 34 -22.04 -2.26 20.87
N ALA A 35 -22.56 -2.74 21.99
CA ALA A 35 -22.40 -4.11 22.43
C ALA A 35 -23.32 -5.08 21.65
N ALA A 36 -23.11 -6.40 21.81
CA ALA A 36 -23.89 -7.43 21.12
C ALA A 36 -25.40 -7.35 21.42
N ASP A 37 -25.76 -6.85 22.62
CA ASP A 37 -27.15 -6.60 23.04
C ASP A 37 -27.75 -5.29 22.50
N GLY A 38 -27.05 -4.60 21.60
CA GLY A 38 -27.47 -3.34 20.98
C GLY A 38 -27.27 -2.08 21.84
N LYS A 39 -26.87 -2.20 23.12
CA LYS A 39 -26.67 -1.06 24.02
C LYS A 39 -25.30 -0.42 23.83
N MET A 40 -25.23 0.91 23.97
CA MET A 40 -23.97 1.63 23.96
C MET A 40 -23.27 1.50 25.31
N ARG A 41 -22.03 1.01 25.29
CA ARG A 41 -21.20 0.84 26.51
C ARG A 41 -19.84 1.50 26.34
N LEU A 42 -19.29 1.99 27.43
CA LEU A 42 -17.90 2.44 27.49
C LEU A 42 -17.00 1.20 27.39
N THR A 43 -16.13 1.18 26.40
CA THR A 43 -15.24 0.05 26.11
C THR A 43 -13.83 0.56 25.97
N ASP A 44 -12.88 -0.08 26.65
CA ASP A 44 -11.46 0.17 26.47
C ASP A 44 -11.06 -0.26 25.05
N VAL A 45 -10.38 0.63 24.32
CA VAL A 45 -9.87 0.38 22.97
C VAL A 45 -8.37 0.59 22.95
N ALA A 46 -7.69 -0.18 22.12
CA ALA A 46 -6.25 -0.14 21.96
C ALA A 46 -5.90 -0.09 20.46
N ASP A 47 -4.82 0.59 20.11
CA ASP A 47 -4.22 0.46 18.78
C ASP A 47 -3.47 -0.88 18.63
N THR A 48 -2.91 -1.13 17.45
CA THR A 48 -2.22 -2.38 17.15
C THR A 48 -0.99 -2.61 18.02
N GLU A 49 -0.20 -1.58 18.28
CA GLU A 49 1.00 -1.64 19.11
C GLU A 49 0.64 -1.95 20.57
N GLN A 50 -0.33 -1.23 21.10
CA GLN A 50 -0.86 -1.45 22.44
C GLN A 50 -1.42 -2.86 22.60
N LEU A 51 -2.15 -3.35 21.57
CA LEU A 51 -2.69 -4.71 21.57
C LEU A 51 -1.59 -5.77 21.61
N PHE A 52 -0.53 -5.61 20.81
CA PHE A 52 0.60 -6.53 20.82
C PHE A 52 1.31 -6.53 22.18
N ARG A 53 1.51 -5.36 22.77
CA ARG A 53 2.11 -5.24 24.10
C ARG A 53 1.25 -5.89 25.19
N LEU A 54 -0.07 -5.73 25.13
CA LEU A 54 -1.01 -6.39 26.02
C LEU A 54 -0.91 -7.91 25.92
N ILE A 55 -0.91 -8.48 24.71
CA ILE A 55 -0.82 -9.92 24.48
C ILE A 55 0.49 -10.50 25.05
N GLN A 56 1.61 -9.82 24.86
CA GLN A 56 2.89 -10.24 25.44
C GLN A 56 2.82 -10.36 26.98
N SER A 57 2.03 -9.51 27.62
CA SER A 57 1.87 -9.47 29.06
C SER A 57 0.88 -10.49 29.63
N ILE A 58 0.17 -11.22 28.78
CA ILE A 58 -0.78 -12.25 29.22
C ILE A 58 -0.06 -13.55 29.60
N PRO A 59 -0.05 -13.99 30.86
CA PRO A 59 0.54 -15.25 31.30
C PRO A 59 -0.44 -16.41 31.00
N SER A 60 -0.60 -16.77 29.74
CA SER A 60 -1.49 -17.86 29.33
C SER A 60 -0.82 -18.70 28.24
N PRO A 61 -0.87 -20.04 28.34
CA PRO A 61 -0.39 -20.92 27.27
C PRO A 61 -1.03 -20.64 25.92
N LYS A 62 -2.27 -20.14 25.89
CA LYS A 62 -2.96 -19.74 24.66
C LYS A 62 -2.39 -18.49 24.00
N ALA A 63 -1.69 -17.63 24.74
CA ALA A 63 -1.01 -16.47 24.19
C ALA A 63 0.39 -16.85 23.65
N GLU A 64 0.93 -17.98 24.02
CA GLU A 64 2.31 -18.39 23.70
C GLU A 64 2.59 -18.50 22.19
N PRO A 65 1.74 -19.13 21.36
CA PRO A 65 1.95 -19.19 19.93
C PRO A 65 2.06 -17.79 19.30
N PHE A 66 1.27 -16.83 19.79
CA PHE A 66 1.32 -15.45 19.30
C PHE A 66 2.59 -14.73 19.75
N LYS A 67 3.05 -14.96 20.98
CA LYS A 67 4.32 -14.38 21.49
C LYS A 67 5.51 -14.90 20.70
N LEU A 68 5.55 -16.20 20.39
CA LEU A 68 6.57 -16.81 19.54
C LEU A 68 6.55 -16.22 18.15
N TRP A 69 5.37 -16.06 17.55
CA TRP A 69 5.23 -15.40 16.25
C TRP A 69 5.74 -13.95 16.27
N LEU A 70 5.44 -13.17 17.32
CA LEU A 70 5.97 -11.79 17.46
C LEU A 70 7.51 -11.79 17.60
N ALA A 71 8.07 -12.73 18.37
CA ALA A 71 9.52 -12.86 18.51
C ALA A 71 10.19 -13.21 17.17
N GLN A 72 9.56 -14.08 16.39
CA GLN A 72 10.02 -14.43 15.04
C GLN A 72 10.01 -13.21 14.12
N ILE A 73 8.90 -12.46 14.05
CA ILE A 73 8.80 -11.23 13.25
C ILE A 73 9.86 -10.20 13.65
N ALA A 74 10.12 -10.05 14.96
CA ALA A 74 11.16 -9.16 15.44
C ALA A 74 12.57 -9.60 15.01
N ALA A 75 12.89 -10.89 15.11
CA ALA A 75 14.16 -11.46 14.64
C ALA A 75 14.32 -11.25 13.13
N GLU A 76 13.31 -11.61 12.35
CA GLU A 76 13.29 -11.37 10.90
C GLU A 76 13.50 -9.92 10.52
N ARG A 77 12.96 -8.98 11.31
CA ARG A 77 13.16 -7.55 11.07
C ARG A 77 14.59 -7.12 11.34
N LEU A 78 15.23 -7.67 12.39
CA LEU A 78 16.63 -7.40 12.70
C LEU A 78 17.55 -7.95 11.59
N ASP A 79 17.30 -9.17 11.10
CA ASP A 79 18.03 -9.75 9.98
C ASP A 79 17.90 -8.88 8.72
N ALA A 80 16.69 -8.42 8.40
CA ALA A 80 16.45 -7.54 7.25
C ALA A 80 17.08 -6.13 7.41
N MET A 81 17.39 -5.70 8.62
CA MET A 81 18.16 -4.46 8.84
C MET A 81 19.66 -4.66 8.59
N GLN A 82 20.18 -5.88 8.78
CA GLN A 82 21.58 -6.23 8.50
C GLN A 82 21.77 -6.56 7.02
N ASP A 83 20.80 -7.23 6.41
CA ASP A 83 20.77 -7.59 4.99
C ASP A 83 19.48 -7.11 4.32
N PRO A 84 19.50 -5.91 3.67
CA PRO A 84 18.33 -5.36 3.00
C PRO A 84 17.79 -6.21 1.84
N GLU A 85 18.61 -7.10 1.23
CA GLU A 85 18.19 -7.97 0.13
C GLU A 85 17.10 -8.94 0.59
N LEU A 86 17.16 -9.42 1.83
CA LEU A 86 16.12 -10.26 2.43
C LEU A 86 14.72 -9.61 2.41
N THR A 87 14.65 -8.29 2.47
CA THR A 87 13.37 -7.57 2.36
C THR A 87 12.82 -7.63 0.94
N ILE A 88 13.70 -7.56 -0.06
CA ILE A 88 13.33 -7.65 -1.47
C ILE A 88 12.84 -9.06 -1.78
N ASP A 89 13.58 -10.08 -1.36
CA ASP A 89 13.24 -11.49 -1.58
C ASP A 89 11.88 -11.85 -0.95
N ARG A 90 11.64 -11.43 0.27
CA ARG A 90 10.33 -11.60 0.94
C ARG A 90 9.19 -10.90 0.21
N ALA A 91 9.43 -9.70 -0.31
CA ALA A 91 8.43 -8.99 -1.11
C ALA A 91 8.11 -9.75 -2.41
N LEU A 92 9.12 -10.32 -3.07
CA LEU A 92 8.96 -11.18 -4.25
C LEU A 92 8.11 -12.41 -3.92
N GLU A 93 8.49 -13.16 -2.87
CA GLU A 93 7.75 -14.34 -2.42
C GLU A 93 6.31 -14.02 -2.05
N GLN A 94 6.07 -12.90 -1.38
CA GLN A 94 4.73 -12.47 -1.03
C GLN A 94 3.88 -12.17 -2.27
N TYR A 95 4.41 -11.47 -3.27
CA TYR A 95 3.69 -11.24 -4.53
C TYR A 95 3.44 -12.56 -5.28
N MET A 96 4.40 -13.49 -5.30
CA MET A 96 4.22 -14.81 -5.90
C MET A 96 3.11 -15.59 -5.21
N SER A 97 3.09 -15.61 -3.86
CA SER A 97 2.05 -16.28 -3.08
C SER A 97 0.66 -15.69 -3.31
N LEU A 98 0.58 -14.41 -3.65
CA LEU A 98 -0.65 -13.72 -4.02
C LEU A 98 -1.10 -14.01 -5.47
N GLY A 99 -0.30 -14.76 -6.26
CA GLY A 99 -0.63 -15.20 -7.62
C GLY A 99 -0.26 -14.19 -8.71
N TYR A 100 0.69 -13.30 -8.47
CA TYR A 100 1.27 -12.44 -9.51
C TYR A 100 2.34 -13.19 -10.30
N SER A 101 2.49 -12.89 -11.59
CA SER A 101 3.56 -13.44 -12.42
C SER A 101 4.89 -12.75 -12.11
N GLU A 102 6.00 -13.46 -12.24
CA GLU A 102 7.35 -12.91 -12.06
C GLU A 102 7.60 -11.68 -12.94
N ASN A 103 7.17 -11.70 -14.20
CA ASN A 103 7.28 -10.56 -15.10
C ASN A 103 6.54 -9.32 -14.55
N TRP A 104 5.32 -9.50 -14.04
CA TRP A 104 4.57 -8.40 -13.42
C TRP A 104 5.26 -7.89 -12.16
N ILE A 105 5.80 -8.77 -11.33
CA ILE A 105 6.53 -8.42 -10.09
C ILE A 105 7.73 -7.54 -10.43
N ASN A 106 8.53 -7.93 -11.43
CA ASN A 106 9.69 -7.14 -11.88
C ASN A 106 9.27 -5.74 -12.36
N GLN A 107 8.18 -5.62 -13.13
CA GLN A 107 7.62 -4.33 -13.53
C GLN A 107 7.14 -3.51 -12.31
N ARG A 108 6.54 -4.17 -11.33
CA ARG A 108 6.08 -3.49 -10.12
C ARG A 108 7.24 -2.93 -9.29
N LEU A 109 8.32 -3.67 -9.13
CA LEU A 109 9.54 -3.20 -8.45
C LEU A 109 10.14 -1.99 -9.18
N LYS A 110 10.23 -2.06 -10.51
CA LYS A 110 10.70 -0.93 -11.33
C LYS A 110 9.80 0.30 -11.17
N SER A 111 8.48 0.11 -11.05
CA SER A 111 7.55 1.21 -10.82
C SER A 111 7.76 1.90 -9.45
N ILE A 112 8.20 1.17 -8.43
CA ILE A 112 8.56 1.75 -7.13
C ILE A 112 9.78 2.63 -7.24
N GLU A 113 10.83 2.17 -7.94
CA GLU A 113 12.04 2.94 -8.19
C GLU A 113 11.76 4.25 -8.92
N ILE A 114 11.01 4.18 -10.05
CA ILE A 114 10.64 5.36 -10.84
C ILE A 114 9.81 6.33 -9.99
N ARG A 115 8.85 5.82 -9.22
CA ARG A 115 8.05 6.65 -8.33
C ARG A 115 8.89 7.34 -7.27
N LYS A 116 9.85 6.65 -6.68
CA LYS A 116 10.78 7.22 -5.71
C LYS A 116 11.59 8.34 -6.35
N ALA A 117 12.17 8.09 -7.51
CA ALA A 117 12.95 9.11 -8.24
C ALA A 117 12.13 10.38 -8.54
N LEU A 118 10.85 10.24 -8.92
CA LEU A 118 9.96 11.39 -9.13
C LEU A 118 9.66 12.14 -7.82
N THR A 119 9.40 11.42 -6.73
CA THR A 119 9.12 12.07 -5.44
C THR A 119 10.34 12.75 -4.86
N ASP A 120 11.55 12.21 -5.09
CA ASP A 120 12.81 12.84 -4.69
C ASP A 120 13.07 14.12 -5.52
N GLU A 121 12.72 14.11 -6.83
CA GLU A 121 12.75 15.34 -7.67
C GLU A 121 11.78 16.39 -7.10
N TRP A 122 10.55 16.04 -6.73
CA TRP A 122 9.61 16.98 -6.12
C TRP A 122 10.11 17.55 -4.80
N LYS A 123 10.77 16.73 -3.97
CA LYS A 123 11.42 17.20 -2.72
C LYS A 123 12.53 18.21 -3.01
N SER A 124 13.38 17.93 -4.01
CA SER A 124 14.46 18.84 -4.39
C SER A 124 13.94 20.18 -4.89
N ARG A 125 12.70 20.22 -5.43
CA ARG A 125 11.98 21.46 -5.83
C ARG A 125 11.27 22.15 -4.66
N GLY A 126 11.46 21.69 -3.42
CA GLY A 126 10.84 22.28 -2.23
C GLY A 126 9.36 22.01 -2.09
N LEU A 127 8.81 21.05 -2.83
CA LEU A 127 7.40 20.65 -2.70
C LEU A 127 7.17 19.87 -1.41
N LYS A 128 6.02 20.12 -0.78
CA LYS A 128 5.64 19.47 0.49
C LYS A 128 4.97 18.14 0.24
N GLU A 129 5.42 17.09 0.94
CA GLU A 129 4.74 15.80 0.96
C GLU A 129 3.28 15.94 1.39
N GLY A 130 2.49 14.92 1.11
CA GLY A 130 1.05 14.91 1.41
C GLY A 130 0.23 15.51 0.28
N VAL A 131 -0.43 16.64 0.51
CA VAL A 131 -1.43 17.20 -0.42
C VAL A 131 -0.83 17.57 -1.79
N GLN A 132 0.36 18.19 -1.83
CA GLN A 132 0.96 18.58 -3.10
C GLN A 132 1.36 17.37 -3.94
N PHE A 133 1.98 16.36 -3.33
CA PHE A 133 2.34 15.12 -4.02
C PHE A 133 1.11 14.33 -4.49
N ALA A 134 0.05 14.29 -3.68
CA ALA A 134 -1.21 13.67 -4.07
C ALA A 134 -1.84 14.39 -5.27
N THR A 135 -1.86 15.73 -5.26
CA THR A 135 -2.38 16.53 -6.36
C THR A 135 -1.61 16.29 -7.67
N LEU A 136 -0.28 16.33 -7.63
CA LEU A 136 0.55 16.07 -8.80
C LEU A 136 0.36 14.63 -9.33
N THR A 137 0.25 13.67 -8.42
CA THR A 137 -0.05 12.27 -8.79
C THR A 137 -1.40 12.14 -9.49
N ASP A 138 -2.41 12.84 -9.02
CA ASP A 138 -3.73 12.84 -9.64
C ASP A 138 -3.72 13.52 -11.01
N ILE A 139 -2.95 14.60 -11.19
CA ILE A 139 -2.77 15.27 -12.49
C ILE A 139 -2.11 14.31 -13.48
N ILE A 140 -1.00 13.65 -13.10
CA ILE A 140 -0.34 12.64 -13.95
C ILE A 140 -1.31 11.54 -14.33
N SER A 141 -1.98 10.95 -13.33
CA SER A 141 -2.94 9.86 -13.56
C SER A 141 -4.05 10.27 -14.51
N LYS A 142 -4.67 11.42 -14.27
CA LYS A 142 -5.75 11.94 -15.11
C LYS A 142 -5.30 12.27 -16.52
N ALA A 143 -4.11 12.83 -16.68
CA ALA A 143 -3.57 13.20 -17.99
C ALA A 143 -3.39 11.98 -18.90
N TRP A 144 -2.83 10.86 -18.40
CA TRP A 144 -2.62 9.69 -19.22
C TRP A 144 -3.81 8.74 -19.29
N SER A 145 -4.47 8.44 -18.16
CA SER A 145 -5.52 7.42 -18.08
C SER A 145 -6.95 7.97 -18.20
N GLY A 146 -7.11 9.29 -18.15
CA GLY A 146 -8.41 9.94 -18.06
C GLY A 146 -9.06 9.91 -16.67
N ASN A 147 -8.41 9.28 -15.69
CA ASN A 147 -8.95 9.08 -14.34
C ASN A 147 -8.00 9.62 -13.28
N THR A 148 -8.53 10.32 -12.27
CA THR A 148 -7.80 10.56 -11.02
C THR A 148 -7.51 9.22 -10.33
N THR A 149 -6.59 9.19 -9.37
CA THR A 149 -6.29 7.98 -8.59
C THR A 149 -7.55 7.39 -7.93
N LYS A 150 -8.46 8.26 -7.46
CA LYS A 150 -9.71 7.84 -6.83
C LYS A 150 -10.68 7.23 -7.85
N GLU A 151 -10.87 7.88 -8.99
CA GLU A 151 -11.74 7.38 -10.07
C GLU A 151 -11.22 6.05 -10.63
N TYR A 152 -9.90 5.92 -10.77
CA TYR A 152 -9.27 4.69 -11.23
C TYR A 152 -9.46 3.54 -10.23
N LYS A 153 -9.36 3.82 -8.92
CA LYS A 153 -9.70 2.82 -7.88
C LYS A 153 -11.14 2.36 -8.00
N VAL A 154 -12.08 3.28 -8.22
CA VAL A 154 -13.50 2.94 -8.42
C VAL A 154 -13.67 2.06 -9.67
N LEU A 155 -13.04 2.41 -10.79
CA LEU A 155 -13.06 1.61 -12.02
C LEU A 155 -12.57 0.18 -11.78
N LYS A 156 -11.54 0.00 -10.96
CA LYS A 156 -10.96 -1.30 -10.60
C LYS A 156 -11.71 -2.02 -9.45
N GLY A 157 -12.79 -1.45 -8.92
CA GLY A 157 -13.54 -2.01 -7.78
C GLY A 157 -12.78 -2.02 -6.45
N LEU A 158 -11.77 -1.15 -6.29
CA LEU A 158 -10.89 -1.08 -5.12
C LEU A 158 -11.45 -0.14 -4.05
N LYS A 159 -11.27 -0.50 -2.78
CA LYS A 159 -11.64 0.34 -1.62
C LYS A 159 -10.41 0.97 -0.97
N LYS A 160 -9.56 0.15 -0.34
CA LYS A 160 -8.34 0.56 0.37
C LYS A 160 -7.07 0.08 -0.30
N GLU A 161 -7.16 -0.87 -1.20
CA GLU A 161 -6.06 -1.53 -1.87
C GLU A 161 -5.20 -0.52 -2.65
N ASN A 162 -3.94 -0.87 -2.84
CA ASN A 162 -3.04 -0.05 -3.65
C ASN A 162 -3.44 -0.16 -5.13
N LEU A 163 -3.63 0.98 -5.79
CA LEU A 163 -4.02 1.02 -7.20
C LEU A 163 -2.99 0.32 -8.11
N ARG A 164 -1.69 0.58 -7.89
CA ARG A 164 -0.63 0.00 -8.73
C ARG A 164 -0.51 -1.51 -8.61
N ASP A 165 -0.86 -2.08 -7.45
CA ASP A 165 -0.89 -3.53 -7.25
C ASP A 165 -2.05 -4.21 -8.01
N ASN A 166 -2.98 -3.41 -8.53
CA ASN A 166 -4.14 -3.86 -9.29
C ASN A 166 -4.13 -3.39 -10.76
N MET A 167 -3.05 -2.75 -11.20
CA MET A 167 -2.83 -2.41 -12.60
C MET A 167 -2.34 -3.61 -13.40
N THR A 168 -2.82 -3.76 -14.63
CA THR A 168 -2.25 -4.72 -15.59
C THR A 168 -0.81 -4.33 -15.93
N ASN A 169 -0.07 -5.23 -16.56
CA ASN A 169 1.33 -4.94 -16.93
C ASN A 169 1.44 -3.70 -17.83
N THR A 170 0.55 -3.57 -18.82
CA THR A 170 0.55 -2.42 -19.75
C THR A 170 0.20 -1.12 -19.03
N GLU A 171 -0.78 -1.14 -18.13
CA GLU A 171 -1.12 0.03 -17.31
C GLU A 171 0.05 0.46 -16.42
N LEU A 172 0.78 -0.50 -15.81
CA LEU A 172 1.99 -0.20 -15.03
C LEU A 172 3.08 0.46 -15.89
N ILE A 173 3.35 -0.07 -17.07
CA ILE A 173 4.35 0.48 -18.00
C ILE A 173 4.00 1.91 -18.40
N LEU A 174 2.74 2.18 -18.74
CA LEU A 174 2.31 3.53 -19.09
C LEU A 174 2.34 4.49 -17.89
N ASN A 175 1.99 4.01 -16.70
CA ASN A 175 2.13 4.81 -15.49
C ASN A 175 3.61 5.14 -15.19
N MET A 176 4.52 4.18 -15.38
CA MET A 176 5.97 4.41 -15.26
C MET A 176 6.46 5.41 -16.27
N LEU A 177 6.01 5.32 -17.52
CA LEU A 177 6.36 6.28 -18.59
C LEU A 177 5.91 7.69 -18.21
N ALA A 178 4.68 7.85 -17.70
CA ALA A 178 4.16 9.14 -17.26
C ALA A 178 4.98 9.74 -16.12
N GLU A 179 5.33 8.93 -15.12
CA GLU A 179 6.12 9.35 -13.96
C GLU A 179 7.57 9.68 -14.34
N ALA A 180 8.22 8.86 -15.17
CA ALA A 180 9.57 9.10 -15.66
C ALA A 180 9.64 10.36 -16.53
N SER A 181 8.71 10.51 -17.48
CA SER A 181 8.61 11.72 -18.32
C SER A 181 8.38 12.99 -17.49
N THR A 182 7.55 12.90 -16.45
CA THR A 182 7.33 14.03 -15.52
C THR A 182 8.63 14.45 -14.85
N LYS A 183 9.40 13.47 -14.34
CA LYS A 183 10.70 13.72 -13.71
C LYS A 183 11.68 14.34 -14.70
N ASP A 184 11.81 13.78 -15.89
CA ASP A 184 12.77 14.25 -16.89
C ASP A 184 12.44 15.67 -17.39
N ILE A 185 11.14 15.96 -17.61
CA ILE A 185 10.68 17.33 -17.94
C ILE A 185 10.95 18.28 -16.77
N SER A 186 10.69 17.88 -15.52
CA SER A 186 11.00 18.68 -14.34
C SER A 186 12.49 19.02 -14.26
N THR A 187 13.35 18.03 -14.47
CA THR A 187 14.80 18.24 -14.47
C THR A 187 15.24 19.19 -15.58
N ALA A 188 14.64 19.11 -16.78
CA ALA A 188 14.98 19.93 -17.92
C ALA A 188 14.45 21.37 -17.82
N THR A 189 13.25 21.57 -17.26
CA THR A 189 12.56 22.88 -17.22
C THR A 189 12.74 23.64 -15.92
N ASN A 190 13.23 22.97 -14.88
CA ASN A 190 13.53 23.55 -13.56
C ASN A 190 12.36 24.34 -12.95
N PRO A 191 11.15 23.73 -12.75
CA PRO A 191 9.98 24.44 -12.25
C PRO A 191 10.21 24.94 -10.82
N GLU A 192 9.95 26.23 -10.58
CA GLU A 192 10.20 26.90 -9.30
C GLU A 192 8.94 27.00 -8.41
N SER A 193 7.75 26.88 -9.01
CA SER A 193 6.47 27.00 -8.32
C SER A 193 5.64 25.72 -8.38
N PHE A 194 4.70 25.57 -7.45
CA PHE A 194 3.75 24.46 -7.48
C PHE A 194 2.89 24.47 -8.76
N GLU A 195 2.51 25.64 -9.25
CA GLU A 195 1.73 25.77 -10.49
C GLU A 195 2.51 25.33 -11.72
N GLU A 196 3.81 25.60 -11.77
CA GLU A 196 4.69 25.09 -12.83
C GLU A 196 4.85 23.57 -12.75
N ASN A 197 5.02 23.03 -11.55
CA ASN A 197 5.06 21.59 -11.33
C ASN A 197 3.76 20.88 -11.75
N LYS A 198 2.58 21.52 -11.62
CA LYS A 198 1.33 20.99 -12.15
C LYS A 198 1.36 20.87 -13.68
N LYS A 199 1.88 21.89 -14.37
CA LYS A 199 2.02 21.86 -15.83
C LYS A 199 2.98 20.76 -16.27
N VAL A 200 4.10 20.61 -15.57
CA VAL A 200 5.07 19.54 -15.82
C VAL A 200 4.42 18.14 -15.60
N ALA A 201 3.65 17.99 -14.54
CA ALA A 201 2.92 16.76 -14.27
C ALA A 201 1.90 16.39 -15.38
N GLU A 202 1.20 17.39 -15.89
CA GLU A 202 0.29 17.24 -17.04
C GLU A 202 1.04 16.87 -18.33
N GLN A 203 2.16 17.52 -18.61
CA GLN A 203 3.01 17.22 -19.77
C GLN A 203 3.54 15.78 -19.72
N GLY A 204 4.08 15.34 -18.57
CA GLY A 204 4.57 13.99 -18.40
C GLY A 204 3.47 12.93 -18.56
N GLY A 205 2.28 13.18 -18.00
CA GLY A 205 1.12 12.36 -18.23
C GLY A 205 0.69 12.29 -19.70
N ASN A 206 0.75 13.41 -20.43
CA ASN A 206 0.39 13.46 -21.85
C ASN A 206 1.35 12.65 -22.74
N VAL A 207 2.63 12.50 -22.37
CA VAL A 207 3.55 11.60 -23.10
C VAL A 207 3.02 10.16 -23.07
N ALA A 208 2.63 9.68 -21.92
CA ALA A 208 2.07 8.33 -21.79
C ALA A 208 0.69 8.21 -22.47
N LYS A 209 -0.12 9.28 -22.47
CA LYS A 209 -1.41 9.31 -23.18
C LYS A 209 -1.23 9.11 -24.69
N VAL A 210 -0.25 9.76 -25.30
CA VAL A 210 0.05 9.57 -26.72
C VAL A 210 0.42 8.11 -27.00
N ALA A 211 1.31 7.54 -26.20
CA ALA A 211 1.69 6.14 -26.31
C ALA A 211 0.49 5.19 -26.14
N MET A 212 -0.37 5.45 -25.16
CA MET A 212 -1.60 4.68 -24.93
C MET A 212 -2.54 4.74 -26.15
N THR A 213 -2.78 5.95 -26.66
CA THR A 213 -3.69 6.17 -27.79
C THR A 213 -3.20 5.43 -29.05
N GLU A 214 -1.90 5.48 -29.32
CA GLU A 214 -1.31 4.77 -30.45
C GLU A 214 -1.42 3.24 -30.26
N LEU A 215 -1.17 2.74 -29.06
CA LEU A 215 -1.31 1.31 -28.75
C LEU A 215 -2.77 0.85 -28.92
N GLU A 216 -3.74 1.61 -28.41
CA GLU A 216 -5.16 1.32 -28.56
C GLU A 216 -5.60 1.31 -30.05
N SER A 217 -5.06 2.26 -30.85
CA SER A 217 -5.35 2.33 -32.29
C SER A 217 -4.84 1.12 -33.06
N LYS A 218 -3.65 0.59 -32.71
CA LYS A 218 -3.05 -0.58 -33.36
C LYS A 218 -3.67 -1.90 -32.91
N THR A 219 -4.09 -1.98 -31.66
CA THR A 219 -4.61 -3.24 -31.09
C THR A 219 -6.13 -3.36 -31.13
N GLY A 220 -6.85 -2.24 -31.29
CA GLY A 220 -8.30 -2.17 -31.17
C GLY A 220 -8.82 -2.42 -29.74
N LYS A 221 -7.93 -2.49 -28.73
CA LYS A 221 -8.27 -2.81 -27.35
C LYS A 221 -7.99 -1.63 -26.44
N LYS A 222 -8.90 -1.40 -25.47
CA LYS A 222 -8.67 -0.40 -24.43
C LYS A 222 -7.60 -0.89 -23.45
N VAL A 223 -6.68 0.01 -23.08
CA VAL A 223 -5.64 -0.27 -22.09
C VAL A 223 -6.21 -0.12 -20.67
N VAL A 224 -6.88 0.99 -20.40
CA VAL A 224 -7.48 1.27 -19.08
C VAL A 224 -8.79 0.50 -18.97
N THR A 225 -8.81 -0.51 -18.10
CA THR A 225 -9.94 -1.42 -17.92
C THR A 225 -10.22 -1.71 -16.44
N ALA A 226 -11.34 -2.36 -16.16
CA ALA A 226 -11.65 -2.84 -14.80
C ALA A 226 -10.81 -4.08 -14.39
N LEU A 227 -10.17 -4.76 -15.34
CA LEU A 227 -9.36 -5.97 -15.08
C LEU A 227 -8.14 -5.65 -14.22
N ASN A 228 -7.86 -6.50 -13.25
CA ASN A 228 -6.62 -6.44 -12.47
C ASN A 228 -5.55 -7.40 -12.99
N ALA A 229 -4.31 -7.25 -12.51
CA ALA A 229 -3.17 -8.05 -12.96
C ALA A 229 -3.37 -9.56 -12.77
N LYS A 230 -4.01 -9.98 -11.67
CA LYS A 230 -4.27 -11.40 -11.37
C LYS A 230 -5.28 -12.03 -12.32
N GLU A 231 -6.34 -11.29 -12.66
CA GLU A 231 -7.37 -11.75 -13.60
C GLU A 231 -6.80 -11.86 -15.00
N THR A 232 -6.01 -10.89 -15.43
CA THR A 232 -5.32 -10.92 -16.72
C THR A 232 -4.40 -12.13 -16.83
N PHE A 233 -3.65 -12.43 -15.78
CA PHE A 233 -2.74 -13.57 -15.74
C PHE A 233 -3.49 -14.91 -15.79
N LYS A 234 -4.60 -15.06 -15.05
CA LYS A 234 -5.45 -16.25 -15.12
C LYS A 234 -6.03 -16.48 -16.52
N GLN A 235 -6.54 -15.43 -17.16
CA GLN A 235 -7.05 -15.50 -18.52
C GLN A 235 -5.98 -15.94 -19.52
N GLN A 236 -4.76 -15.41 -19.43
CA GLN A 236 -3.64 -15.82 -20.28
C GLN A 236 -3.28 -17.31 -20.10
N ILE A 237 -3.30 -17.83 -18.88
CA ILE A 237 -3.05 -19.26 -18.62
C ILE A 237 -4.17 -20.12 -19.21
N GLU A 238 -5.43 -19.71 -19.09
CA GLU A 238 -6.57 -20.43 -19.64
C GLU A 238 -6.56 -20.45 -21.17
N GLU A 239 -6.25 -19.32 -21.80
CA GLU A 239 -6.09 -19.22 -23.25
C GLU A 239 -4.94 -20.10 -23.80
N GLN A 240 -3.84 -20.20 -23.07
CA GLN A 240 -2.72 -21.07 -23.44
C GLN A 240 -3.07 -22.56 -23.29
N LYS A 241 -3.90 -22.92 -22.31
CA LYS A 241 -4.39 -24.30 -22.13
C LYS A 241 -5.40 -24.69 -23.18
N SER A 242 -6.21 -23.76 -23.68
CA SER A 242 -7.20 -24.02 -24.72
C SER A 242 -6.62 -24.12 -26.14
N LYS A 243 -5.37 -23.67 -26.32
CA LYS A 243 -4.64 -23.73 -27.59
C LYS A 243 -3.72 -24.97 -27.73
N LYS A 244 -3.64 -25.78 -26.68
CA LYS A 244 -2.96 -27.09 -26.67
C LYS A 244 -3.98 -28.21 -26.71
#